data_20f38c73c97cc1684ab8d96eae22358c
#
_entry.id   20f38c73c97cc1684ab8d96eae22358c
#
_cell.length_a   1.000
_cell.length_b   1.000
_cell.length_c   1.000
_cell.angle_alpha   90.00
_cell.angle_beta   90.00
_cell.angle_gamma   90.00
#
_symmetry.space_group_name_H-M   'P 1'
#
loop_
_entity.id
_entity.type
_entity.pdbx_description
1 polymer ?
#
loop_
_entity_poly.entity_id
_entity_poly.type
_entity_poly.pdbx_seq_one_letter_code
_entity_poly.pdbx_strand_id
1 'polypeptide(L)'
;MPDLKDKRFSSQAICKILLAAHLISRDQARDLLKKETRVKHILYKQKISKKKNPVLNGKPETMISFIDVLLYLKIQRADQPIKRLDEDLIYKTLADAWKVPYRKIDPLELELNLVTGTISKSFAKKYLLLPLVIEEGKLIVATPDPFNFEAIKDVEMVSKLKVKPVVSTKSDVEKLINEFYGFRYSIT
;
A
#
# COMPACT_ATOMS: atom_id res chain seq x y z
N MET A 1 13.72 -10.83 15.86
CA MET A 1 14.52 -9.70 15.39
C MET A 1 13.61 -8.51 15.24
N PRO A 2 13.96 -7.29 15.68
CA PRO A 2 13.11 -6.14 15.51
C PRO A 2 12.97 -5.86 14.03
N ASP A 3 11.70 -5.74 13.61
CA ASP A 3 11.26 -5.33 12.27
C ASP A 3 11.92 -3.98 11.94
N LEU A 4 13.01 -4.01 11.19
CA LEU A 4 13.58 -2.81 10.58
C LEU A 4 12.59 -2.39 9.51
N LYS A 5 11.56 -1.62 9.91
CA LYS A 5 10.71 -0.92 8.97
C LYS A 5 11.61 -0.23 7.97
N ASP A 6 11.47 -0.59 6.71
CA ASP A 6 12.32 -0.03 5.66
C ASP A 6 12.29 1.49 5.77
N LYS A 7 13.46 2.11 5.92
CA LYS A 7 13.62 3.57 6.10
C LYS A 7 12.96 4.36 4.98
N ARG A 8 12.69 3.72 3.83
CA ARG A 8 11.98 4.31 2.68
C ARG A 8 10.54 4.69 2.98
N PHE A 9 9.89 3.99 3.93
CA PHE A 9 8.53 4.27 4.39
C PHE A 9 8.46 5.15 5.64
N SER A 10 9.61 5.67 6.11
CA SER A 10 9.59 6.65 7.21
C SER A 10 8.89 7.93 6.76
N SER A 11 8.23 8.60 7.71
CA SER A 11 7.56 9.88 7.45
C SER A 11 8.52 10.93 6.86
N GLN A 12 9.78 10.94 7.34
CA GLN A 12 10.82 11.82 6.82
C GLN A 12 11.17 11.52 5.36
N ALA A 13 11.32 10.23 5.00
CA ALA A 13 11.64 9.85 3.63
C ALA A 13 10.50 10.17 2.67
N ILE A 14 9.26 9.89 3.04
CA ILE A 14 8.07 10.23 2.24
C ILE A 14 7.95 11.74 2.09
N CYS A 15 8.08 12.53 3.17
CA CYS A 15 8.07 13.99 3.08
C CYS A 15 9.18 14.52 2.14
N LYS A 16 10.39 13.96 2.21
CA LYS A 16 11.50 14.34 1.33
C LYS A 16 11.17 14.12 -0.15
N ILE A 17 10.56 12.99 -0.49
CA ILE A 17 10.14 12.66 -1.86
C ILE A 17 9.05 13.64 -2.33
N LEU A 18 8.01 13.85 -1.52
CA LEU A 18 6.91 14.76 -1.86
C LEU A 18 7.35 16.22 -1.99
N LEU A 19 8.31 16.66 -1.15
CA LEU A 19 8.96 17.98 -1.26
C LEU A 19 9.75 18.11 -2.57
N ALA A 20 10.53 17.10 -2.94
CA ALA A 20 11.31 17.10 -4.18
C ALA A 20 10.41 17.13 -5.42
N ALA A 21 9.22 16.53 -5.33
CA ALA A 21 8.20 16.57 -6.37
C ALA A 21 7.32 17.85 -6.33
N HIS A 22 7.61 18.81 -5.45
CA HIS A 22 6.83 20.03 -5.24
C HIS A 22 5.36 19.82 -4.87
N LEU A 23 4.99 18.63 -4.40
CA LEU A 23 3.61 18.29 -4.02
C LEU A 23 3.21 18.83 -2.65
N ILE A 24 4.20 19.02 -1.76
CA ILE A 24 4.01 19.66 -0.45
C ILE A 24 5.06 20.75 -0.24
N SER A 25 4.73 21.75 0.59
CA SER A 25 5.66 22.77 1.02
C SER A 25 6.47 22.34 2.26
N ARG A 26 7.55 23.06 2.57
CA ARG A 26 8.36 22.79 3.78
C ARG A 26 7.54 22.97 5.07
N ASP A 27 6.61 23.94 5.08
CA ASP A 27 5.76 24.19 6.25
C ASP A 27 4.71 23.07 6.39
N GLN A 28 4.13 22.59 5.28
CA GLN A 28 3.27 21.42 5.30
C GLN A 28 4.02 20.18 5.81
N ALA A 29 5.23 19.91 5.33
CA ALA A 29 6.03 18.77 5.80
C ALA A 29 6.28 18.84 7.31
N ARG A 30 6.65 20.03 7.84
CA ARG A 30 6.88 20.24 9.26
C ARG A 30 5.61 20.01 10.09
N ASP A 31 4.49 20.54 9.64
CA ASP A 31 3.19 20.39 10.29
C ASP A 31 2.71 18.91 10.29
N LEU A 32 2.90 18.20 9.18
CA LEU A 32 2.62 16.78 9.05
C LEU A 32 3.38 15.93 10.07
N LEU A 33 4.68 16.13 10.17
CA LEU A 33 5.52 15.39 11.12
C LEU A 33 5.13 15.67 12.58
N LYS A 34 4.71 16.90 12.89
CA LYS A 34 4.21 17.24 14.23
C LYS A 34 2.87 16.56 14.55
N LYS A 35 2.00 16.41 13.56
CA LYS A 35 0.65 15.84 13.72
C LYS A 35 0.62 14.31 13.62
N GLU A 36 1.67 13.68 13.12
CA GLU A 36 1.71 12.25 12.79
C GLU A 36 1.23 11.37 13.93
N THR A 37 1.85 11.44 15.09
CA THR A 37 1.53 10.58 16.24
C THR A 37 0.07 10.74 16.67
N ARG A 38 -0.41 11.97 16.78
CA ARG A 38 -1.81 12.23 17.14
C ARG A 38 -2.79 11.64 16.15
N VAL A 39 -2.54 11.83 14.86
CA VAL A 39 -3.43 11.33 13.79
C VAL A 39 -3.39 9.80 13.72
N LYS A 40 -2.22 9.18 13.88
CA LYS A 40 -2.11 7.72 13.97
C LYS A 40 -2.96 7.14 15.09
N HIS A 41 -2.96 7.78 16.27
CA HIS A 41 -3.83 7.36 17.40
C HIS A 41 -5.32 7.50 17.08
N ILE A 42 -5.73 8.58 16.41
CA ILE A 42 -7.13 8.77 16.00
C ILE A 42 -7.56 7.66 15.03
N LEU A 43 -6.77 7.43 13.96
CA LEU A 43 -7.05 6.41 12.96
C LEU A 43 -7.07 5.00 13.55
N TYR A 44 -6.15 4.72 14.47
CA TYR A 44 -6.10 3.43 15.17
C TYR A 44 -7.38 3.20 15.99
N LYS A 45 -7.85 4.18 16.77
CA LYS A 45 -9.10 4.10 17.52
C LYS A 45 -10.30 3.87 16.60
N GLN A 46 -10.38 4.57 15.47
CA GLN A 46 -11.44 4.39 14.48
C GLN A 46 -11.42 2.97 13.86
N LYS A 47 -10.21 2.42 13.63
CA LYS A 47 -10.05 1.08 13.06
C LYS A 47 -10.47 -0.02 14.04
N ILE A 48 -10.20 0.18 15.34
CA ILE A 48 -10.63 -0.74 16.40
C ILE A 48 -12.15 -0.72 16.58
N SER A 49 -12.75 0.47 16.65
CA SER A 49 -14.20 0.61 16.90
C SER A 49 -15.08 0.00 15.81
N LYS A 50 -14.55 -0.12 14.57
CA LYS A 50 -15.26 -0.74 13.44
C LYS A 50 -15.19 -2.27 13.41
N LYS A 51 -14.36 -2.91 14.23
CA LYS A 51 -14.22 -4.37 14.28
C LYS A 51 -15.05 -4.96 15.43
N LYS A 52 -15.92 -5.94 15.12
CA LYS A 52 -16.75 -6.67 16.10
C LYS A 52 -15.94 -7.47 17.13
N ASN A 53 -14.68 -7.81 16.86
CA ASN A 53 -13.74 -8.46 17.79
C ASN A 53 -12.34 -7.84 17.63
N PRO A 54 -11.94 -6.92 18.51
CA PRO A 54 -10.65 -6.23 18.42
C PRO A 54 -9.52 -7.07 19.06
N VAL A 55 -9.17 -8.21 18.48
CA VAL A 55 -7.87 -8.83 18.76
C VAL A 55 -6.84 -8.14 17.84
N LEU A 56 -6.43 -6.95 18.24
CA LEU A 56 -5.40 -6.19 17.55
C LEU A 56 -4.14 -6.18 18.41
N ASN A 57 -3.26 -7.15 18.20
CA ASN A 57 -1.93 -7.23 18.82
C ASN A 57 -0.92 -6.30 18.12
N GLY A 58 -1.27 -5.02 17.91
CA GLY A 58 -0.39 -4.07 17.24
C GLY A 58 -0.48 -2.66 17.82
N LYS A 59 0.64 -1.94 17.81
CA LYS A 59 0.71 -0.53 18.20
C LYS A 59 0.21 0.37 17.06
N PRO A 60 -0.32 1.59 17.33
CA PRO A 60 -0.73 2.55 16.30
C PRO A 60 0.35 2.80 15.23
N GLU A 61 1.60 2.87 15.66
CA GLU A 61 2.76 3.14 14.81
C GLU A 61 3.03 2.05 13.77
N THR A 62 2.63 0.79 14.07
CA THR A 62 2.83 -0.34 13.16
C THR A 62 1.64 -0.60 12.25
N MET A 63 0.43 -0.19 12.66
CA MET A 63 -0.81 -0.48 11.96
C MET A 63 -1.30 0.65 11.04
N ILE A 64 -0.84 1.87 11.29
CA ILE A 64 -1.21 3.07 10.53
C ILE A 64 0.05 3.60 9.85
N SER A 65 0.04 3.64 8.53
CA SER A 65 1.15 4.19 7.74
C SER A 65 1.13 5.71 7.76
N PHE A 66 2.26 6.34 7.40
CA PHE A 66 2.29 7.80 7.21
C PHE A 66 1.42 8.24 6.02
N ILE A 67 1.26 7.40 5.01
CA ILE A 67 0.35 7.68 3.88
C ILE A 67 -1.10 7.75 4.38
N ASP A 68 -1.53 6.87 5.30
CA ASP A 68 -2.86 6.95 5.92
C ASP A 68 -3.06 8.31 6.64
N VAL A 69 -1.99 8.86 7.25
CA VAL A 69 -2.01 10.19 7.89
C VAL A 69 -2.20 11.30 6.85
N LEU A 70 -1.46 11.24 5.74
CA LEU A 70 -1.58 12.23 4.64
C LEU A 70 -3.00 12.28 4.10
N LEU A 71 -3.59 11.10 3.83
CA LEU A 71 -4.95 10.97 3.29
C LEU A 71 -6.01 11.45 4.27
N TYR A 72 -5.84 11.15 5.56
CA TYR A 72 -6.76 11.62 6.60
C TYR A 72 -6.78 13.15 6.72
N LEU A 73 -5.61 13.79 6.64
CA LEU A 73 -5.47 15.25 6.75
C LEU A 73 -5.93 15.99 5.48
N LYS A 74 -6.19 15.29 4.39
CA LYS A 74 -6.70 15.85 3.11
C LYS A 74 -5.93 17.07 2.63
N ILE A 75 -4.60 16.96 2.60
CA ILE A 75 -3.69 18.05 2.32
C ILE A 75 -3.87 18.59 0.92
N GLN A 76 -3.85 19.91 0.78
CA GLN A 76 -3.81 20.58 -0.51
C GLN A 76 -2.41 20.50 -1.11
N ARG A 77 -2.33 20.31 -2.42
CA ARG A 77 -1.07 20.28 -3.15
C ARG A 77 -0.42 21.67 -3.15
N ALA A 78 0.90 21.71 -3.00
CA ALA A 78 1.64 22.97 -3.04
C ALA A 78 1.75 23.55 -4.46
N ASP A 79 1.84 22.67 -5.48
CA ASP A 79 1.91 23.05 -6.90
C ASP A 79 0.53 23.45 -7.49
N GLN A 80 -0.57 22.91 -6.94
CA GLN A 80 -1.95 23.17 -7.36
C GLN A 80 -2.87 23.27 -6.14
N PRO A 81 -2.90 24.43 -5.43
CA PRO A 81 -3.60 24.56 -4.13
C PRO A 81 -5.10 24.26 -4.13
N ILE A 82 -5.75 24.28 -5.30
CA ILE A 82 -7.17 23.93 -5.46
C ILE A 82 -7.38 22.40 -5.36
N LYS A 83 -6.33 21.60 -5.68
CA LYS A 83 -6.40 20.14 -5.68
C LYS A 83 -5.82 19.58 -4.37
N ARG A 84 -6.41 18.48 -3.92
CA ARG A 84 -5.88 17.71 -2.80
C ARG A 84 -4.86 16.69 -3.29
N LEU A 85 -3.97 16.34 -2.39
CA LEU A 85 -3.05 15.22 -2.58
C LEU A 85 -3.84 13.93 -2.41
N ASP A 86 -4.01 13.17 -3.47
CA ASP A 86 -4.71 11.89 -3.49
C ASP A 86 -3.75 10.70 -3.40
N GLU A 87 -4.31 9.52 -3.16
CA GLU A 87 -3.54 8.30 -2.96
C GLU A 87 -2.77 7.87 -4.22
N ASP A 88 -3.40 7.99 -5.39
CA ASP A 88 -2.77 7.66 -6.67
C ASP A 88 -1.51 8.49 -6.92
N LEU A 89 -1.62 9.81 -6.72
CA LEU A 89 -0.50 10.72 -6.92
C LEU A 89 0.64 10.46 -5.92
N ILE A 90 0.30 10.17 -4.65
CA ILE A 90 1.30 9.80 -3.64
C ILE A 90 2.06 8.56 -4.09
N TYR A 91 1.37 7.44 -4.37
CA TYR A 91 2.03 6.19 -4.73
C TYR A 91 2.78 6.27 -6.06
N LYS A 92 2.25 6.98 -7.06
CA LYS A 92 2.96 7.24 -8.32
C LYS A 92 4.26 8.00 -8.08
N THR A 93 4.24 9.04 -7.27
CA THR A 93 5.42 9.84 -6.93
C THR A 93 6.47 9.01 -6.16
N LEU A 94 6.02 8.16 -5.23
CA LEU A 94 6.90 7.25 -4.52
C LEU A 94 7.51 6.20 -5.46
N ALA A 95 6.72 5.61 -6.33
CA ALA A 95 7.16 4.63 -7.33
C ALA A 95 8.24 5.21 -8.25
N ASP A 96 8.05 6.44 -8.74
CA ASP A 96 9.02 7.16 -9.57
C ASP A 96 10.34 7.39 -8.80
N ALA A 97 10.27 7.81 -7.54
CA ALA A 97 11.44 8.00 -6.69
C ALA A 97 12.18 6.70 -6.38
N TRP A 98 11.45 5.60 -6.24
CA TRP A 98 11.98 4.27 -5.98
C TRP A 98 12.45 3.53 -7.22
N LYS A 99 12.19 4.08 -8.42
CA LYS A 99 12.47 3.43 -9.71
C LYS A 99 11.77 2.08 -9.88
N VAL A 100 10.55 1.96 -9.34
CA VAL A 100 9.65 0.82 -9.49
C VAL A 100 8.44 1.27 -10.32
N PRO A 101 7.98 0.48 -11.31
CA PRO A 101 6.82 0.88 -12.10
C PRO A 101 5.57 1.07 -11.24
N TYR A 102 4.81 2.13 -11.48
CA TYR A 102 3.46 2.31 -10.95
C TYR A 102 2.44 1.72 -11.91
N ARG A 103 1.45 0.99 -11.39
CA ARG A 103 0.36 0.44 -12.17
C ARG A 103 -0.98 0.70 -11.48
N LYS A 104 -1.87 1.43 -12.16
CA LYS A 104 -3.29 1.48 -11.79
C LYS A 104 -3.92 0.17 -12.22
N ILE A 105 -4.60 -0.50 -11.28
CA ILE A 105 -5.16 -1.83 -11.56
C ILE A 105 -6.55 -1.67 -12.20
N ASP A 106 -6.75 -2.29 -13.36
CA ASP A 106 -8.08 -2.46 -13.93
C ASP A 106 -8.63 -3.83 -13.48
N PRO A 107 -9.73 -3.87 -12.70
CA PRO A 107 -10.32 -5.13 -12.26
C PRO A 107 -10.76 -6.04 -13.39
N LEU A 108 -11.09 -5.48 -14.57
CA LEU A 108 -11.56 -6.24 -15.73
C LEU A 108 -10.44 -7.02 -16.44
N GLU A 109 -9.18 -6.61 -16.22
CA GLU A 109 -8.01 -7.29 -16.77
C GLU A 109 -7.50 -8.43 -15.88
N LEU A 110 -8.10 -8.65 -14.71
CA LEU A 110 -7.64 -9.65 -13.74
C LEU A 110 -8.31 -11.01 -13.95
N GLU A 111 -7.51 -12.06 -14.00
CA GLU A 111 -7.99 -13.43 -14.04
C GLU A 111 -8.21 -13.98 -12.64
N LEU A 112 -9.47 -14.36 -12.31
CA LEU A 112 -9.84 -14.87 -10.99
C LEU A 112 -8.96 -16.06 -10.55
N ASN A 113 -8.70 -17.00 -11.45
CA ASN A 113 -7.90 -18.20 -11.14
C ASN A 113 -6.44 -17.85 -10.84
N LEU A 114 -5.85 -16.90 -11.56
CA LEU A 114 -4.48 -16.44 -11.30
C LEU A 114 -4.40 -15.75 -9.95
N VAL A 115 -5.30 -14.78 -9.70
CA VAL A 115 -5.33 -14.01 -8.44
C VAL A 115 -5.49 -14.92 -7.23
N THR A 116 -6.50 -15.82 -7.27
CA THR A 116 -6.88 -16.61 -6.09
C THR A 116 -6.17 -17.97 -6.00
N GLY A 117 -5.58 -18.43 -7.09
CA GLY A 117 -4.85 -19.70 -7.17
C GLY A 117 -3.36 -19.60 -6.80
N THR A 118 -2.76 -18.40 -6.93
CA THR A 118 -1.32 -18.22 -6.72
C THR A 118 -0.96 -18.16 -5.23
N ILE A 119 -1.70 -17.39 -4.44
CA ILE A 119 -1.46 -17.19 -3.00
C ILE A 119 -2.78 -17.27 -2.22
N SER A 120 -2.69 -17.58 -0.93
CA SER A 120 -3.88 -17.62 -0.07
C SER A 120 -4.40 -16.21 0.24
N LYS A 121 -5.72 -16.11 0.55
CA LYS A 121 -6.35 -14.84 0.99
C LYS A 121 -5.65 -14.23 2.21
N SER A 122 -5.28 -15.05 3.18
CA SER A 122 -4.61 -14.61 4.40
C SER A 122 -3.23 -14.02 4.10
N PHE A 123 -2.46 -14.65 3.20
CA PHE A 123 -1.17 -14.15 2.75
C PHE A 123 -1.30 -12.85 1.97
N ALA A 124 -2.22 -12.81 0.98
CA ALA A 124 -2.51 -11.60 0.20
C ALA A 124 -2.88 -10.41 1.09
N LYS A 125 -3.75 -10.62 2.09
CA LYS A 125 -4.14 -9.58 3.05
C LYS A 125 -3.02 -9.15 4.00
N LYS A 126 -2.22 -10.11 4.48
CA LYS A 126 -1.15 -9.82 5.42
C LYS A 126 -0.06 -8.95 4.80
N TYR A 127 0.32 -9.25 3.57
CA TYR A 127 1.44 -8.60 2.89
C TYR A 127 1.02 -7.60 1.81
N LEU A 128 -0.28 -7.44 1.56
CA LEU A 128 -0.83 -6.58 0.50
C LEU A 128 -0.19 -6.87 -0.86
N LEU A 129 -0.22 -8.14 -1.25
CA LEU A 129 0.26 -8.64 -2.53
C LEU A 129 -0.91 -9.15 -3.36
N LEU A 130 -1.05 -8.65 -4.59
CA LEU A 130 -2.09 -9.06 -5.53
C LEU A 130 -1.44 -9.50 -6.84
N PRO A 131 -1.45 -10.80 -7.18
CA PRO A 131 -1.05 -11.28 -8.50
C PRO A 131 -1.95 -10.66 -9.58
N LEU A 132 -1.36 -10.10 -10.65
CA LEU A 132 -2.12 -9.42 -11.71
C LEU A 132 -2.17 -10.27 -12.99
N VAL A 133 -1.01 -10.56 -13.54
CA VAL A 133 -0.84 -11.15 -14.87
C VAL A 133 0.55 -11.78 -14.99
N ILE A 134 0.71 -12.70 -15.94
CA ILE A 134 2.03 -13.24 -16.31
C ILE A 134 2.47 -12.52 -17.61
N GLU A 135 3.55 -11.77 -17.53
CA GLU A 135 4.17 -11.04 -18.64
C GLU A 135 5.60 -11.54 -18.83
N GLU A 136 5.97 -11.93 -20.04
CA GLU A 136 7.32 -12.40 -20.37
C GLU A 136 7.86 -13.51 -19.43
N GLY A 137 6.98 -14.42 -19.02
CA GLY A 137 7.32 -15.51 -18.10
C GLY A 137 7.53 -15.07 -16.64
N LYS A 138 7.20 -13.83 -16.28
CA LYS A 138 7.27 -13.30 -14.93
C LYS A 138 5.87 -13.01 -14.39
N LEU A 139 5.65 -13.30 -13.13
CA LEU A 139 4.43 -12.92 -12.42
C LEU A 139 4.50 -11.45 -12.01
N ILE A 140 3.62 -10.64 -12.55
CA ILE A 140 3.46 -9.24 -12.12
C ILE A 140 2.60 -9.22 -10.87
N VAL A 141 3.11 -8.60 -9.79
CA VAL A 141 2.40 -8.54 -8.51
C VAL A 141 2.29 -7.08 -8.07
N ALA A 142 1.05 -6.63 -7.87
CA ALA A 142 0.77 -5.31 -7.34
C ALA A 142 0.93 -5.28 -5.82
N THR A 143 1.57 -4.22 -5.32
CA THR A 143 1.78 -4.02 -3.89
C THR A 143 2.02 -2.54 -3.58
N PRO A 144 1.58 -2.03 -2.41
CA PRO A 144 2.01 -0.71 -1.93
C PRO A 144 3.46 -0.71 -1.40
N ASP A 145 4.04 -1.90 -1.10
CA ASP A 145 5.41 -2.08 -0.60
C ASP A 145 6.20 -3.04 -1.50
N PRO A 146 6.91 -2.54 -2.53
CA PRO A 146 7.69 -3.36 -3.44
C PRO A 146 9.01 -3.89 -2.84
N PHE A 147 9.32 -3.53 -1.59
CA PHE A 147 10.57 -3.90 -0.91
C PHE A 147 10.39 -4.99 0.14
N ASN A 148 9.21 -5.56 0.25
CA ASN A 148 8.99 -6.74 1.08
C ASN A 148 9.53 -8.00 0.37
N PHE A 149 10.86 -8.09 0.30
CA PHE A 149 11.54 -9.15 -0.43
C PHE A 149 11.27 -10.55 0.11
N GLU A 150 11.00 -10.71 1.40
CA GLU A 150 10.65 -12.01 1.99
C GLU A 150 9.32 -12.51 1.44
N ALA A 151 8.28 -11.67 1.49
CA ALA A 151 6.97 -12.03 0.96
C ALA A 151 7.01 -12.24 -0.56
N ILE A 152 7.79 -11.45 -1.30
CA ILE A 152 7.99 -11.63 -2.75
C ILE A 152 8.66 -12.99 -3.04
N LYS A 153 9.70 -13.37 -2.29
CA LYS A 153 10.33 -14.68 -2.43
C LYS A 153 9.38 -15.84 -2.15
N ASP A 154 8.53 -15.71 -1.14
CA ASP A 154 7.52 -16.73 -0.83
C ASP A 154 6.56 -16.92 -2.03
N VAL A 155 6.14 -15.82 -2.68
CA VAL A 155 5.33 -15.88 -3.90
C VAL A 155 6.10 -16.56 -5.04
N GLU A 156 7.39 -16.25 -5.25
CA GLU A 156 8.23 -16.93 -6.26
C GLU A 156 8.32 -18.44 -5.99
N MET A 157 8.48 -18.85 -4.74
CA MET A 157 8.57 -20.27 -4.37
C MET A 157 7.28 -21.03 -4.66
N VAL A 158 6.12 -20.43 -4.35
CA VAL A 158 4.82 -21.08 -4.56
C VAL A 158 4.41 -21.08 -6.04
N SER A 159 4.59 -19.94 -6.73
CA SER A 159 4.21 -19.82 -8.14
C SER A 159 5.17 -20.49 -9.12
N LYS A 160 6.40 -20.78 -8.70
CA LYS A 160 7.52 -21.21 -9.56
C LYS A 160 7.89 -20.22 -10.65
N LEU A 161 7.46 -18.97 -10.53
CA LEU A 161 7.73 -17.87 -11.46
C LEU A 161 8.58 -16.81 -10.77
N LYS A 162 9.41 -16.10 -11.56
CA LYS A 162 10.02 -14.86 -11.07
C LYS A 162 8.96 -13.80 -10.90
N VAL A 163 9.02 -13.06 -9.79
CA VAL A 163 8.07 -11.99 -9.49
C VAL A 163 8.65 -10.63 -9.88
N LYS A 164 7.86 -9.85 -10.60
CA LYS A 164 8.12 -8.44 -10.87
C LYS A 164 7.11 -7.59 -10.10
N PRO A 165 7.52 -6.94 -8.99
CA PRO A 165 6.61 -6.08 -8.26
C PRO A 165 6.33 -4.79 -9.03
N VAL A 166 5.08 -4.32 -8.95
CA VAL A 166 4.65 -3.00 -9.39
C VAL A 166 3.96 -2.28 -8.24
N VAL A 167 4.16 -0.98 -8.13
CA VAL A 167 3.53 -0.18 -7.09
C VAL A 167 2.08 0.09 -7.48
N SER A 168 1.16 -0.16 -6.57
CA SER A 168 -0.25 0.23 -6.67
C SER A 168 -0.73 0.78 -5.34
N THR A 169 -1.86 1.50 -5.35
CA THR A 169 -2.39 2.06 -4.12
C THR A 169 -2.79 0.97 -3.12
N LYS A 170 -2.63 1.26 -1.84
CA LYS A 170 -3.06 0.35 -0.77
C LYS A 170 -4.55 0.07 -0.85
N SER A 171 -5.36 1.11 -1.10
CA SER A 171 -6.82 0.99 -1.18
C SER A 171 -7.27 0.09 -2.34
N ASP A 172 -6.66 0.21 -3.52
CA ASP A 172 -6.99 -0.65 -4.66
C ASP A 172 -6.60 -2.11 -4.38
N VAL A 173 -5.40 -2.35 -3.85
CA VAL A 173 -4.94 -3.70 -3.51
C VAL A 173 -5.84 -4.33 -2.46
N GLU A 174 -6.14 -3.63 -1.36
CA GLU A 174 -7.04 -4.14 -0.30
C GLU A 174 -8.45 -4.44 -0.83
N LYS A 175 -9.02 -3.53 -1.63
CA LYS A 175 -10.34 -3.69 -2.24
C LYS A 175 -10.39 -4.94 -3.11
N LEU A 176 -9.46 -5.07 -4.06
CA LEU A 176 -9.43 -6.16 -5.02
C LEU A 176 -9.15 -7.52 -4.36
N ILE A 177 -8.28 -7.59 -3.35
CA ILE A 177 -8.11 -8.79 -2.54
C ILE A 177 -9.45 -9.22 -1.91
N ASN A 178 -10.20 -8.27 -1.35
CA ASN A 178 -11.50 -8.60 -0.73
C ASN A 178 -12.53 -9.07 -1.76
N GLU A 179 -12.60 -8.43 -2.93
CA GLU A 179 -13.53 -8.77 -4.00
C GLU A 179 -13.21 -10.14 -4.60
N PHE A 180 -12.00 -10.34 -5.13
CA PHE A 180 -11.63 -11.57 -5.84
C PHE A 180 -11.68 -12.80 -4.93
N TYR A 181 -11.15 -12.72 -3.72
CA TYR A 181 -11.23 -13.83 -2.77
C TYR A 181 -12.62 -13.96 -2.11
N GLY A 182 -13.47 -12.93 -2.18
CA GLY A 182 -14.88 -13.01 -1.78
C GLY A 182 -15.69 -13.82 -2.76
N PHE A 183 -15.54 -13.60 -4.06
CA PHE A 183 -16.24 -14.33 -5.11
C PHE A 183 -15.98 -15.84 -5.08
N ARG A 184 -14.75 -16.27 -4.79
CA ARG A 184 -14.40 -17.70 -4.73
C ARG A 184 -15.23 -18.50 -3.71
N TYR A 185 -15.65 -17.88 -2.63
CA TYR A 185 -16.48 -18.54 -1.59
C TYR A 185 -17.97 -18.50 -1.86
N SER A 186 -18.41 -17.78 -2.90
CA SER A 186 -19.82 -17.70 -3.28
C SER A 186 -20.21 -18.71 -4.38
N ILE A 187 -19.24 -19.42 -4.97
CA ILE A 187 -19.42 -20.36 -6.09
C ILE A 187 -19.29 -21.83 -5.62
N THR A 188 -18.98 -22.05 -4.33
CA THR A 188 -18.96 -23.39 -3.68
C THR A 188 -20.20 -23.59 -2.84
#